data_a7889130bb1e8f5e3ff3a36c80bfa072
#
_entry.id   a7889130bb1e8f5e3ff3a36c80bfa072
#
_cell.length_a   1.000
_cell.length_b   1.000
_cell.length_c   1.000
_cell.angle_alpha   90.00
_cell.angle_beta   90.00
_cell.angle_gamma   90.00
#
_symmetry.space_group_name_H-M   'P 1'
#
loop_
_entity.id
_entity.type
_entity.pdbx_description
1 polymer ?
#
loop_
_entity_poly.entity_id
_entity_poly.type
_entity_poly.pdbx_seq_one_letter_code
_entity_poly.pdbx_strand_id
1 'polypeptide(L)'
;MNILITGGTVFVSRFCAEYFVAKGHDVFVLNRNSSVQSSGVTLLNCDRHDFTALQNTLSGINFDAVIDVTAYTADDVEKLCLAINKRPSCYILISSSAVYPENALQPFGENTTVGVNKIWGDYGTNKIAAENKLLDYYPNAYILRPPYLYGQMNNLYREAFVFECAERNLPFYLPKSSTTRLHFFHIENLCHIIQTIIEKHPDSHILNVGNPASIHIKDWVALCYKVVNDNKPIFYDVDTTLHLQRSFFPFHDYQYELDVTAMMRILDKEKLIDMQTGLKLSYDWYKNNRNKVNSKPYLKYIEENFK
;
A
#
# COMPACT_ATOMS: atom_id res chain seq x y z
N MET A 1 8.99 22.48 -3.01
CA MET A 1 7.52 22.54 -2.89
C MET A 1 7.14 22.11 -1.49
N ASN A 2 6.05 22.68 -0.96
CA ASN A 2 5.45 22.26 0.31
C ASN A 2 4.51 21.09 0.07
N ILE A 3 4.86 19.90 0.58
CA ILE A 3 4.08 18.69 0.42
C ILE A 3 3.52 18.24 1.78
N LEU A 4 2.20 18.17 1.91
CA LEU A 4 1.55 17.58 3.07
C LEU A 4 1.36 16.08 2.87
N ILE A 5 1.82 15.27 3.84
CA ILE A 5 1.60 13.82 3.86
C ILE A 5 0.87 13.47 5.17
N THR A 6 -0.30 12.83 5.06
CA THR A 6 -0.99 12.34 6.26
C THR A 6 -0.34 11.04 6.75
N GLY A 7 -0.03 10.97 8.04
CA GLY A 7 0.75 9.88 8.64
C GLY A 7 2.24 10.22 8.75
N GLY A 8 3.10 9.56 7.99
CA GLY A 8 4.55 9.82 7.96
C GLY A 8 5.39 8.96 8.91
N THR A 9 4.80 8.01 9.63
CA THR A 9 5.54 7.23 10.66
C THR A 9 5.64 5.74 10.35
N VAL A 10 4.78 5.20 9.48
CA VAL A 10 4.71 3.76 9.18
C VAL A 10 4.59 3.55 7.68
N PHE A 11 5.31 2.58 7.16
CA PHE A 11 5.28 2.04 5.80
C PHE A 11 5.03 3.10 4.71
N VAL A 12 3.86 3.09 4.05
CA VAL A 12 3.58 3.92 2.87
C VAL A 12 3.82 5.39 3.14
N SER A 13 3.23 5.93 4.20
CA SER A 13 3.35 7.35 4.52
C SER A 13 4.77 7.74 4.94
N ARG A 14 5.47 6.85 5.65
CA ARG A 14 6.85 7.08 6.05
C ARG A 14 7.79 7.04 4.85
N PHE A 15 7.66 6.02 4.01
CA PHE A 15 8.50 5.90 2.81
C PHE A 15 8.30 7.09 1.87
N CYS A 16 7.04 7.50 1.63
CA CYS A 16 6.74 8.71 0.86
C CYS A 16 7.40 9.95 1.48
N ALA A 17 7.31 10.14 2.80
CA ALA A 17 7.92 11.28 3.46
C ALA A 17 9.44 11.32 3.25
N GLU A 18 10.14 10.21 3.51
CA GLU A 18 11.59 10.11 3.32
C GLU A 18 11.98 10.28 1.83
N TYR A 19 11.18 9.72 0.91
CA TYR A 19 11.39 9.87 -0.53
C TYR A 19 11.34 11.34 -0.98
N PHE A 20 10.31 12.08 -0.59
CA PHE A 20 10.15 13.47 -1.02
C PHE A 20 11.13 14.42 -0.30
N VAL A 21 11.52 14.15 0.94
CA VAL A 21 12.64 14.84 1.61
C VAL A 21 13.93 14.65 0.81
N ALA A 22 14.24 13.42 0.40
CA ALA A 22 15.45 13.12 -0.40
C ALA A 22 15.43 13.79 -1.78
N LYS A 23 14.24 14.15 -2.31
CA LYS A 23 14.07 14.94 -3.55
C LYS A 23 14.15 16.46 -3.32
N GLY A 24 14.41 16.92 -2.09
CA GLY A 24 14.58 18.34 -1.76
C GLY A 24 13.28 19.12 -1.61
N HIS A 25 12.18 18.45 -1.27
CA HIS A 25 10.91 19.09 -0.96
C HIS A 25 10.79 19.42 0.54
N ASP A 26 10.03 20.45 0.87
CA ASP A 26 9.62 20.75 2.23
C ASP A 26 8.43 19.84 2.58
N VAL A 27 8.69 18.79 3.34
CA VAL A 27 7.70 17.76 3.66
C VAL A 27 7.11 17.98 5.05
N PHE A 28 5.81 18.15 5.09
CA PHE A 28 5.01 18.26 6.31
C PHE A 28 4.29 16.93 6.54
N VAL A 29 4.40 16.38 7.75
CA VAL A 29 3.71 15.15 8.13
C VAL A 29 2.67 15.41 9.21
N LEU A 30 1.42 15.03 8.95
CA LEU A 30 0.30 15.21 9.88
C LEU A 30 0.02 13.92 10.64
N ASN A 31 0.34 13.88 11.93
CA ASN A 31 0.06 12.74 12.78
C ASN A 31 0.02 13.11 14.27
N ARG A 32 -0.34 12.17 15.13
CA ARG A 32 -0.47 12.35 16.59
C ARG A 32 0.84 12.27 17.37
N ASN A 33 1.98 12.29 16.70
CA ASN A 33 3.32 12.20 17.30
C ASN A 33 3.51 10.99 18.25
N SER A 34 2.84 9.88 17.97
CA SER A 34 2.93 8.64 18.77
C SER A 34 4.13 7.75 18.39
N SER A 35 4.93 8.17 17.41
CA SER A 35 6.09 7.42 16.91
C SER A 35 7.19 8.37 16.47
N VAL A 36 8.42 7.84 16.36
CA VAL A 36 9.59 8.61 15.91
C VAL A 36 9.38 9.08 14.47
N GLN A 37 9.55 10.38 14.27
CA GLN A 37 9.45 11.01 12.95
C GLN A 37 10.71 10.73 12.11
N SER A 38 10.56 10.76 10.79
CA SER A 38 11.70 10.71 9.87
C SER A 38 12.50 12.02 9.92
N SER A 39 13.79 11.93 9.61
CA SER A 39 14.64 13.13 9.52
C SER A 39 14.20 14.02 8.33
N GLY A 40 14.29 15.33 8.49
CA GLY A 40 14.00 16.31 7.44
C GLY A 40 12.52 16.62 7.21
N VAL A 41 11.60 16.04 8.00
CA VAL A 41 10.18 16.38 7.94
C VAL A 41 9.80 17.44 8.97
N THR A 42 8.80 18.25 8.65
CA THR A 42 8.14 19.15 9.61
C THR A 42 6.91 18.45 10.17
N LEU A 43 6.89 18.18 11.48
CA LEU A 43 5.75 17.57 12.14
C LEU A 43 4.61 18.57 12.35
N LEU A 44 3.44 18.25 11.87
CA LEU A 44 2.16 18.86 12.22
C LEU A 44 1.45 17.94 13.23
N ASN A 45 1.66 18.21 14.53
CA ASN A 45 1.16 17.34 15.59
C ASN A 45 -0.33 17.58 15.83
N CYS A 46 -1.17 16.72 15.29
CA CYS A 46 -2.63 16.82 15.39
C CYS A 46 -3.30 15.46 15.18
N ASP A 47 -4.42 15.23 15.86
CA ASP A 47 -5.37 14.18 15.48
C ASP A 47 -6.25 14.72 14.34
N ARG A 48 -6.21 14.06 13.17
CA ARG A 48 -7.03 14.47 12.02
C ARG A 48 -8.54 14.44 12.29
N HIS A 49 -8.99 13.71 13.33
CA HIS A 49 -10.40 13.64 13.72
C HIS A 49 -10.85 14.82 14.58
N ASP A 50 -9.92 15.55 15.21
CA ASP A 50 -10.21 16.81 15.90
C ASP A 50 -10.18 17.96 14.88
N PHE A 51 -11.35 18.33 14.37
CA PHE A 51 -11.46 19.32 13.30
C PHE A 51 -10.92 20.69 13.71
N THR A 52 -11.19 21.14 14.93
CA THR A 52 -10.72 22.44 15.43
C THR A 52 -9.20 22.47 15.55
N ALA A 53 -8.62 21.43 16.12
CA ALA A 53 -7.16 21.29 16.20
C ALA A 53 -6.54 21.21 14.80
N LEU A 54 -7.16 20.48 13.87
CA LEU A 54 -6.71 20.35 12.50
C LEU A 54 -6.69 21.70 11.77
N GLN A 55 -7.78 22.48 11.85
CA GLN A 55 -7.83 23.83 11.27
C GLN A 55 -6.74 24.75 11.83
N ASN A 56 -6.57 24.75 13.15
CA ASN A 56 -5.54 25.57 13.79
C ASN A 56 -4.14 25.15 13.38
N THR A 57 -3.87 23.84 13.29
CA THR A 57 -2.56 23.28 12.93
C THR A 57 -2.19 23.60 11.47
N LEU A 58 -3.16 23.60 10.55
CA LEU A 58 -2.93 23.89 9.13
C LEU A 58 -3.03 25.39 8.80
N SER A 59 -3.47 26.21 9.77
CA SER A 59 -3.65 27.66 9.56
C SER A 59 -2.35 28.33 9.12
N GLY A 60 -2.44 29.16 8.07
CA GLY A 60 -1.32 29.93 7.54
C GLY A 60 -0.32 29.14 6.70
N ILE A 61 -0.46 27.80 6.57
CA ILE A 61 0.40 26.98 5.73
C ILE A 61 -0.27 26.77 4.38
N ASN A 62 0.48 27.00 3.29
CA ASN A 62 0.04 26.69 1.94
C ASN A 62 0.80 25.47 1.43
N PHE A 63 0.08 24.47 0.98
CA PHE A 63 0.65 23.26 0.37
C PHE A 63 0.51 23.30 -1.14
N ASP A 64 1.58 22.94 -1.84
CA ASP A 64 1.57 22.75 -3.29
C ASP A 64 0.90 21.42 -3.64
N ALA A 65 1.20 20.38 -2.86
CA ALA A 65 0.62 19.05 -3.02
C ALA A 65 0.18 18.45 -1.67
N VAL A 66 -0.86 17.62 -1.72
CA VAL A 66 -1.33 16.79 -0.60
C VAL A 66 -1.30 15.32 -1.01
N ILE A 67 -0.66 14.49 -0.20
CA ILE A 67 -0.65 13.03 -0.34
C ILE A 67 -1.40 12.45 0.87
N ASP A 68 -2.68 12.14 0.68
CA ASP A 68 -3.50 11.63 1.76
C ASP A 68 -3.45 10.10 1.81
N VAL A 69 -2.58 9.59 2.69
CA VAL A 69 -2.33 8.15 2.86
C VAL A 69 -3.28 7.56 3.89
N THR A 70 -3.69 8.33 4.89
CA THR A 70 -4.43 7.83 6.06
C THR A 70 -5.91 8.17 6.05
N ALA A 71 -6.49 8.59 4.93
CA ALA A 71 -7.93 8.71 4.76
C ALA A 71 -8.56 7.34 4.55
N TYR A 72 -9.27 6.86 5.56
CA TYR A 72 -10.00 5.59 5.51
C TYR A 72 -11.51 5.79 5.29
N THR A 73 -12.04 6.96 5.57
CA THR A 73 -13.47 7.28 5.52
C THR A 73 -13.73 8.60 4.79
N ALA A 74 -14.98 8.85 4.43
CA ALA A 74 -15.42 10.14 3.90
C ALA A 74 -15.18 11.30 4.88
N ASP A 75 -15.38 11.07 6.18
CA ASP A 75 -15.15 12.06 7.24
C ASP A 75 -13.67 12.49 7.33
N ASP A 76 -12.74 11.52 7.15
CA ASP A 76 -11.30 11.82 7.08
C ASP A 76 -10.98 12.82 5.97
N VAL A 77 -11.54 12.59 4.79
CA VAL A 77 -11.33 13.44 3.61
C VAL A 77 -11.98 14.80 3.82
N GLU A 78 -13.24 14.83 4.28
CA GLU A 78 -14.01 16.07 4.47
C GLU A 78 -13.31 17.01 5.44
N LYS A 79 -12.91 16.51 6.60
CA LYS A 79 -12.21 17.32 7.61
C LYS A 79 -10.91 17.90 7.07
N LEU A 80 -10.12 17.11 6.35
CA LEU A 80 -8.86 17.61 5.79
C LEU A 80 -9.11 18.65 4.69
N CYS A 81 -10.07 18.41 3.79
CA CYS A 81 -10.42 19.36 2.73
C CYS A 81 -10.90 20.72 3.29
N LEU A 82 -11.70 20.68 4.37
CA LEU A 82 -12.22 21.89 5.03
C LEU A 82 -11.16 22.62 5.86
N ALA A 83 -10.15 21.91 6.37
CA ALA A 83 -9.08 22.48 7.18
C ALA A 83 -7.96 23.14 6.35
N ILE A 84 -7.80 22.76 5.08
CA ILE A 84 -6.80 23.34 4.17
C ILE A 84 -7.24 24.73 3.74
N ASN A 85 -6.46 25.76 4.09
CA ASN A 85 -6.81 27.16 3.81
C ASN A 85 -6.83 27.51 2.32
N LYS A 86 -5.82 27.05 1.59
CA LYS A 86 -5.68 27.29 0.16
C LYS A 86 -5.66 25.97 -0.60
N ARG A 87 -6.48 25.88 -1.63
CA ARG A 87 -6.55 24.71 -2.49
C ARG A 87 -5.17 24.36 -3.05
N PRO A 88 -4.63 23.15 -2.80
CA PRO A 88 -3.36 22.71 -3.40
C PRO A 88 -3.51 22.54 -4.90
N SER A 89 -2.40 22.66 -5.65
CA SER A 89 -2.38 22.39 -7.09
C SER A 89 -2.58 20.91 -7.40
N CYS A 90 -2.21 20.04 -6.47
CA CYS A 90 -2.32 18.59 -6.60
C CYS A 90 -2.81 17.96 -5.29
N TYR A 91 -3.89 17.18 -5.34
CA TYR A 91 -4.34 16.35 -4.22
C TYR A 91 -4.38 14.90 -4.68
N ILE A 92 -3.67 14.02 -3.96
CA ILE A 92 -3.54 12.59 -4.26
C ILE A 92 -4.08 11.80 -3.08
N LEU A 93 -5.13 11.03 -3.29
CA LEU A 93 -5.66 10.07 -2.32
C LEU A 93 -5.04 8.69 -2.59
N ILE A 94 -4.43 8.10 -1.59
CA ILE A 94 -4.06 6.68 -1.63
C ILE A 94 -5.30 5.87 -1.22
N SER A 95 -6.06 5.46 -2.22
CA SER A 95 -7.22 4.59 -2.09
C SER A 95 -6.79 3.11 -2.01
N SER A 96 -7.53 2.22 -2.59
CA SER A 96 -7.23 0.78 -2.64
C SER A 96 -8.00 0.12 -3.76
N SER A 97 -7.45 -0.92 -4.36
CA SER A 97 -8.18 -1.80 -5.25
C SER A 97 -9.25 -2.68 -4.55
N ALA A 98 -9.33 -2.62 -3.22
CA ALA A 98 -10.44 -3.18 -2.44
C ALA A 98 -11.81 -2.56 -2.75
N VAL A 99 -11.85 -1.47 -3.52
CA VAL A 99 -13.07 -0.82 -4.01
C VAL A 99 -13.79 -1.64 -5.08
N TYR A 100 -13.12 -2.60 -5.72
CA TYR A 100 -13.72 -3.45 -6.74
C TYR A 100 -14.41 -4.66 -6.13
N PRO A 101 -15.68 -4.98 -6.54
CA PRO A 101 -16.35 -6.20 -6.09
C PRO A 101 -15.55 -7.46 -6.47
N GLU A 102 -15.52 -8.44 -5.57
CA GLU A 102 -14.76 -9.70 -5.79
C GLU A 102 -15.21 -10.50 -6.99
N ASN A 103 -16.46 -10.34 -7.42
CA ASN A 103 -17.06 -11.04 -8.56
C ASN A 103 -17.04 -10.24 -9.86
N ALA A 104 -16.46 -9.05 -9.88
CA ALA A 104 -16.30 -8.28 -11.11
C ALA A 104 -15.28 -8.95 -12.04
N LEU A 105 -15.43 -8.69 -13.35
CA LEU A 105 -14.52 -9.23 -14.36
C LEU A 105 -13.10 -8.68 -14.15
N GLN A 106 -12.12 -9.58 -14.15
CA GLN A 106 -10.70 -9.24 -14.03
C GLN A 106 -9.97 -9.40 -15.36
N PRO A 107 -8.86 -8.62 -15.59
CA PRO A 107 -8.30 -7.64 -14.64
C PRO A 107 -9.23 -6.43 -14.43
N PHE A 108 -9.30 -5.93 -13.19
CA PHE A 108 -10.11 -4.74 -12.89
C PHE A 108 -9.51 -3.50 -13.55
N GLY A 109 -10.27 -2.85 -14.43
CA GLY A 109 -9.93 -1.53 -14.98
C GLY A 109 -10.47 -0.40 -14.12
N GLU A 110 -9.99 0.83 -14.34
CA GLU A 110 -10.44 2.01 -13.61
C GLU A 110 -11.95 2.30 -13.82
N ASN A 111 -12.48 1.86 -14.96
CA ASN A 111 -13.91 1.97 -15.30
C ASN A 111 -14.78 0.84 -14.72
N THR A 112 -14.19 -0.16 -14.08
CA THR A 112 -14.95 -1.21 -13.40
C THR A 112 -15.78 -0.56 -12.29
N THR A 113 -17.10 -0.86 -12.28
CA THR A 113 -18.00 -0.34 -11.24
C THR A 113 -17.49 -0.72 -9.85
N VAL A 114 -17.25 0.27 -9.01
CA VAL A 114 -16.86 0.07 -7.61
C VAL A 114 -18.06 -0.36 -6.77
N GLY A 115 -17.84 -1.14 -5.73
CA GLY A 115 -18.94 -1.65 -4.92
C GLY A 115 -18.47 -2.52 -3.76
N VAL A 116 -19.41 -3.15 -3.08
CA VAL A 116 -19.14 -4.02 -1.94
C VAL A 116 -18.24 -5.18 -2.36
N ASN A 117 -17.19 -5.39 -1.59
CA ASN A 117 -16.30 -6.54 -1.68
C ASN A 117 -16.39 -7.33 -0.36
N LYS A 118 -16.85 -8.58 -0.41
CA LYS A 118 -17.06 -9.41 0.78
C LYS A 118 -15.78 -9.78 1.52
N ILE A 119 -14.64 -9.79 0.81
CA ILE A 119 -13.31 -10.11 1.37
C ILE A 119 -12.78 -8.94 2.20
N TRP A 120 -12.98 -7.70 1.72
CA TRP A 120 -12.48 -6.49 2.34
C TRP A 120 -13.49 -5.76 3.22
N GLY A 121 -14.77 -6.11 3.12
CA GLY A 121 -15.86 -5.57 3.94
C GLY A 121 -15.90 -4.03 3.94
N ASP A 122 -16.09 -3.46 5.11
CA ASP A 122 -16.22 -2.01 5.30
C ASP A 122 -14.99 -1.23 4.84
N TYR A 123 -13.81 -1.84 4.80
CA TYR A 123 -12.61 -1.16 4.29
C TYR A 123 -12.79 -0.73 2.83
N GLY A 124 -13.32 -1.60 1.98
CA GLY A 124 -13.58 -1.28 0.56
C GLY A 124 -14.64 -0.18 0.39
N THR A 125 -15.77 -0.33 1.07
CA THR A 125 -16.89 0.64 0.98
C THR A 125 -16.53 1.99 1.56
N ASN A 126 -15.77 2.05 2.65
CA ASN A 126 -15.26 3.29 3.22
C ASN A 126 -14.28 3.99 2.29
N LYS A 127 -13.42 3.26 1.58
CA LYS A 127 -12.54 3.84 0.56
C LYS A 127 -13.34 4.43 -0.61
N ILE A 128 -14.41 3.76 -1.06
CA ILE A 128 -15.33 4.32 -2.07
C ILE A 128 -15.94 5.64 -1.60
N ALA A 129 -16.42 5.67 -0.36
CA ALA A 129 -16.98 6.90 0.23
C ALA A 129 -15.94 8.02 0.32
N ALA A 130 -14.69 7.70 0.65
CA ALA A 130 -13.58 8.65 0.68
C ALA A 130 -13.23 9.18 -0.73
N GLU A 131 -13.20 8.32 -1.76
CA GLU A 131 -13.00 8.73 -3.16
C GLU A 131 -14.08 9.73 -3.61
N ASN A 132 -15.36 9.38 -3.41
CA ASN A 132 -16.47 10.24 -3.77
C ASN A 132 -16.42 11.59 -3.05
N LYS A 133 -16.18 11.56 -1.73
CA LYS A 133 -16.07 12.78 -0.93
C LYS A 133 -14.92 13.68 -1.42
N LEU A 134 -13.79 13.12 -1.80
CA LEU A 134 -12.69 13.90 -2.35
C LEU A 134 -13.06 14.57 -3.68
N LEU A 135 -13.73 13.85 -4.56
CA LEU A 135 -14.15 14.40 -5.85
C LEU A 135 -15.21 15.49 -5.73
N ASP A 136 -16.04 15.46 -4.67
CA ASP A 136 -16.98 16.57 -4.35
C ASP A 136 -16.24 17.88 -4.04
N TYR A 137 -15.10 17.80 -3.31
CA TYR A 137 -14.29 18.98 -2.97
C TYR A 137 -13.28 19.34 -4.06
N TYR A 138 -12.64 18.33 -4.66
CA TYR A 138 -11.57 18.46 -5.64
C TYR A 138 -11.86 17.58 -6.86
N PRO A 139 -12.69 18.03 -7.83
CA PRO A 139 -13.05 17.21 -9.01
C PRO A 139 -11.86 16.72 -9.83
N ASN A 140 -10.73 17.42 -9.78
CA ASN A 140 -9.48 17.07 -10.46
C ASN A 140 -8.44 16.43 -9.52
N ALA A 141 -8.85 15.90 -8.38
CA ALA A 141 -7.96 15.15 -7.51
C ALA A 141 -7.53 13.82 -8.16
N TYR A 142 -6.37 13.32 -7.76
CA TYR A 142 -5.89 12.02 -8.19
C TYR A 142 -6.23 10.96 -7.16
N ILE A 143 -6.72 9.83 -7.64
CA ILE A 143 -7.05 8.65 -6.83
C ILE A 143 -6.19 7.49 -7.30
N LEU A 144 -5.32 7.00 -6.42
CA LEU A 144 -4.50 5.83 -6.69
C LEU A 144 -5.10 4.61 -6.00
N ARG A 145 -5.34 3.53 -6.76
CA ARG A 145 -5.91 2.27 -6.28
C ARG A 145 -4.84 1.18 -6.29
N PRO A 146 -3.96 1.13 -5.27
CA PRO A 146 -2.92 0.12 -5.18
C PRO A 146 -3.49 -1.25 -4.79
N PRO A 147 -2.82 -2.34 -5.23
CA PRO A 147 -3.02 -3.69 -4.75
C PRO A 147 -2.21 -3.93 -3.45
N TYR A 148 -1.66 -5.13 -3.26
CA TYR A 148 -0.73 -5.39 -2.17
C TYR A 148 0.57 -4.58 -2.35
N LEU A 149 0.71 -3.50 -1.57
CA LEU A 149 1.97 -2.76 -1.49
C LEU A 149 3.00 -3.58 -0.72
N TYR A 150 4.25 -3.59 -1.17
CA TYR A 150 5.37 -4.23 -0.51
C TYR A 150 6.64 -3.37 -0.65
N GLY A 151 7.67 -3.71 0.10
CA GLY A 151 8.93 -2.98 0.05
C GLY A 151 9.48 -2.65 1.44
N GLN A 152 10.48 -1.80 1.47
CA GLN A 152 11.09 -1.35 2.71
C GLN A 152 10.05 -0.67 3.61
N MET A 153 10.26 -0.74 4.91
CA MET A 153 9.38 -0.18 5.95
C MET A 153 8.00 -0.85 6.06
N ASN A 154 7.75 -1.93 5.31
CA ASN A 154 6.50 -2.66 5.48
C ASN A 154 6.48 -3.37 6.84
N ASN A 155 5.56 -2.94 7.69
CA ASN A 155 5.37 -3.51 9.02
C ASN A 155 4.39 -4.69 9.06
N LEU A 156 3.82 -5.08 7.92
CA LEU A 156 2.91 -6.21 7.83
C LEU A 156 3.70 -7.51 7.66
N TYR A 157 3.29 -8.54 8.40
CA TYR A 157 3.93 -9.85 8.35
C TYR A 157 3.42 -10.66 7.15
N ARG A 158 3.81 -10.23 5.95
CA ARG A 158 3.52 -10.85 4.65
C ARG A 158 4.79 -11.40 4.02
N GLU A 159 5.54 -10.58 3.28
CA GLU A 159 6.87 -10.96 2.77
C GLU A 159 7.83 -11.35 3.90
N ALA A 160 7.77 -10.66 5.04
CA ALA A 160 8.59 -10.97 6.21
C ALA A 160 8.37 -12.38 6.74
N PHE A 161 7.13 -12.88 6.72
CA PHE A 161 6.83 -14.28 7.06
C PHE A 161 7.49 -15.27 6.09
N VAL A 162 7.43 -14.99 4.79
CA VAL A 162 8.04 -15.86 3.79
C VAL A 162 9.57 -15.82 3.87
N PHE A 163 10.14 -14.65 4.14
CA PHE A 163 11.58 -14.50 4.38
C PHE A 163 12.02 -15.32 5.60
N GLU A 164 11.25 -15.29 6.70
CA GLU A 164 11.55 -16.10 7.88
C GLU A 164 11.46 -17.61 7.58
N CYS A 165 10.46 -18.06 6.81
CA CYS A 165 10.39 -19.44 6.37
C CYS A 165 11.63 -19.82 5.53
N ALA A 166 12.05 -18.95 4.61
CA ALA A 166 13.22 -19.19 3.76
C ALA A 166 14.53 -19.25 4.56
N GLU A 167 14.76 -18.34 5.50
CA GLU A 167 15.94 -18.34 6.39
C GLU A 167 16.06 -19.61 7.22
N ARG A 168 14.92 -20.13 7.67
CA ARG A 168 14.83 -21.36 8.47
C ARG A 168 14.76 -22.62 7.63
N ASN A 169 14.82 -22.49 6.28
CA ASN A 169 14.65 -23.61 5.32
C ASN A 169 13.37 -24.44 5.57
N LEU A 170 12.30 -23.79 5.97
CA LEU A 170 11.02 -24.44 6.21
C LEU A 170 10.27 -24.68 4.89
N PRO A 171 9.41 -25.70 4.79
CA PRO A 171 8.45 -25.80 3.71
C PRO A 171 7.43 -24.68 3.80
N PHE A 172 6.75 -24.38 2.69
CA PHE A 172 5.72 -23.36 2.64
C PHE A 172 4.34 -23.98 2.41
N TYR A 173 3.39 -23.62 3.25
CA TYR A 173 2.04 -24.16 3.25
C TYR A 173 1.10 -23.22 2.51
N LEU A 174 0.37 -23.76 1.54
CA LEU A 174 -0.55 -23.03 0.67
C LEU A 174 -1.98 -23.58 0.80
N PRO A 175 -3.01 -22.77 0.62
CA PRO A 175 -4.37 -23.28 0.42
C PRO A 175 -4.40 -24.28 -0.76
N LYS A 176 -5.07 -25.41 -0.61
CA LYS A 176 -5.12 -26.50 -1.61
C LYS A 176 -5.61 -26.07 -2.99
N SER A 177 -6.46 -25.04 -3.03
CA SER A 177 -7.00 -24.47 -4.28
C SER A 177 -6.08 -23.43 -4.92
N SER A 178 -4.90 -23.16 -4.38
CA SER A 178 -4.15 -21.94 -4.73
C SER A 178 -3.51 -22.00 -6.14
N THR A 179 -4.38 -21.77 -7.12
CA THR A 179 -4.00 -21.25 -8.45
C THR A 179 -3.98 -19.73 -8.45
N THR A 180 -4.13 -19.12 -7.28
CA THR A 180 -4.35 -17.70 -7.07
C THR A 180 -3.19 -16.88 -7.62
N ARG A 181 -3.54 -15.91 -8.44
CA ARG A 181 -2.63 -14.83 -8.85
C ARG A 181 -2.94 -13.61 -8.00
N LEU A 182 -1.88 -12.97 -7.50
CA LEU A 182 -1.96 -11.75 -6.72
C LEU A 182 -1.24 -10.61 -7.44
N HIS A 183 -1.71 -9.42 -7.23
CA HIS A 183 -1.07 -8.23 -7.76
C HIS A 183 -0.32 -7.51 -6.63
N PHE A 184 0.89 -7.05 -6.94
CA PHE A 184 1.76 -6.36 -6.00
C PHE A 184 2.26 -5.06 -6.62
N PHE A 185 2.68 -4.11 -5.78
CA PHE A 185 3.36 -2.91 -6.24
C PHE A 185 4.42 -2.49 -5.23
N HIS A 186 5.64 -2.24 -5.72
CA HIS A 186 6.73 -1.80 -4.87
C HIS A 186 6.51 -0.36 -4.40
N ILE A 187 6.82 -0.09 -3.14
CA ILE A 187 6.56 1.21 -2.52
C ILE A 187 7.28 2.37 -3.22
N GLU A 188 8.48 2.15 -3.72
CA GLU A 188 9.22 3.16 -4.46
C GLU A 188 8.61 3.44 -5.83
N ASN A 189 8.06 2.42 -6.52
CA ASN A 189 7.30 2.61 -7.75
C ASN A 189 6.05 3.48 -7.52
N LEU A 190 5.38 3.30 -6.37
CA LEU A 190 4.27 4.17 -5.98
C LEU A 190 4.74 5.62 -5.82
N CYS A 191 5.89 5.86 -5.18
CA CYS A 191 6.46 7.20 -5.04
C CYS A 191 6.84 7.81 -6.41
N HIS A 192 7.35 7.02 -7.36
CA HIS A 192 7.63 7.47 -8.72
C HIS A 192 6.35 7.93 -9.44
N ILE A 193 5.24 7.20 -9.29
CA ILE A 193 3.94 7.63 -9.84
C ILE A 193 3.45 8.91 -9.18
N ILE A 194 3.50 9.00 -7.85
CA ILE A 194 3.12 10.20 -7.12
C ILE A 194 3.94 11.41 -7.58
N GLN A 195 5.26 11.25 -7.71
CA GLN A 195 6.14 12.30 -8.23
C GLN A 195 5.75 12.71 -9.65
N THR A 196 5.51 11.74 -10.53
CA THR A 196 5.09 12.01 -11.92
C THR A 196 3.77 12.79 -11.97
N ILE A 197 2.81 12.45 -11.11
CA ILE A 197 1.54 13.17 -11.00
C ILE A 197 1.75 14.62 -10.55
N ILE A 198 2.57 14.84 -9.52
CA ILE A 198 2.87 16.17 -9.00
C ILE A 198 3.58 17.05 -10.03
N GLU A 199 4.48 16.46 -10.82
CA GLU A 199 5.29 17.19 -11.79
C GLU A 199 4.58 17.44 -13.14
N LYS A 200 3.74 16.48 -13.59
CA LYS A 200 3.20 16.47 -14.95
C LYS A 200 1.69 16.68 -15.05
N HIS A 201 0.96 16.52 -13.95
CA HIS A 201 -0.50 16.64 -13.92
C HIS A 201 -1.20 15.90 -15.07
N PRO A 202 -1.05 14.56 -15.20
CA PRO A 202 -1.64 13.80 -16.32
C PRO A 202 -3.17 13.86 -16.30
N ASP A 203 -3.80 13.67 -17.47
CA ASP A 203 -5.26 13.74 -17.63
C ASP A 203 -6.02 12.60 -16.93
N SER A 204 -5.35 11.47 -16.66
CA SER A 204 -5.96 10.33 -15.95
C SER A 204 -5.93 10.57 -14.45
N HIS A 205 -7.09 10.89 -13.88
CA HIS A 205 -7.22 11.23 -12.45
C HIS A 205 -7.44 10.01 -11.53
N ILE A 206 -7.99 8.92 -12.04
CA ILE A 206 -8.13 7.65 -11.31
C ILE A 206 -7.20 6.65 -11.96
N LEU A 207 -6.32 6.03 -11.15
CA LEU A 207 -5.30 5.11 -11.64
C LEU A 207 -5.24 3.85 -10.77
N ASN A 208 -5.39 2.70 -11.39
CA ASN A 208 -4.87 1.49 -10.84
C ASN A 208 -3.34 1.53 -10.89
N VAL A 209 -2.70 1.23 -9.78
CA VAL A 209 -1.24 1.16 -9.71
C VAL A 209 -0.81 -0.24 -9.30
N GLY A 210 0.19 -0.80 -9.98
CA GLY A 210 0.61 -2.18 -9.77
C GLY A 210 1.80 -2.54 -10.66
N ASN A 211 2.40 -3.68 -10.42
CA ASN A 211 3.39 -4.22 -11.34
C ASN A 211 2.74 -4.45 -12.71
N PRO A 212 3.52 -4.50 -13.81
CA PRO A 212 2.95 -4.72 -15.15
C PRO A 212 2.12 -6.00 -15.29
N ALA A 213 2.36 -6.99 -14.43
CA ALA A 213 1.61 -8.24 -14.39
C ALA A 213 1.41 -8.72 -12.95
N SER A 214 0.29 -9.41 -12.72
CA SER A 214 0.07 -10.23 -11.54
C SER A 214 1.00 -11.45 -11.53
N ILE A 215 1.18 -12.07 -10.38
CA ILE A 215 2.07 -13.22 -10.20
C ILE A 215 1.34 -14.36 -9.48
N HIS A 216 1.58 -15.61 -9.89
CA HIS A 216 1.14 -16.76 -9.10
C HIS A 216 1.79 -16.76 -7.73
N ILE A 217 1.02 -17.08 -6.71
CA ILE A 217 1.53 -17.04 -5.33
C ILE A 217 2.70 -18.01 -5.12
N LYS A 218 2.73 -19.18 -5.79
CA LYS A 218 3.86 -20.11 -5.73
C LYS A 218 5.15 -19.48 -6.29
N ASP A 219 5.03 -18.75 -7.41
CA ASP A 219 6.16 -18.07 -8.03
C ASP A 219 6.67 -16.92 -7.18
N TRP A 220 5.74 -16.17 -6.56
CA TRP A 220 6.09 -15.09 -5.64
C TRP A 220 6.82 -15.61 -4.39
N VAL A 221 6.34 -16.70 -3.78
CA VAL A 221 7.03 -17.35 -2.67
C VAL A 221 8.41 -17.87 -3.10
N ALA A 222 8.52 -18.48 -4.28
CA ALA A 222 9.80 -18.94 -4.82
C ALA A 222 10.80 -17.78 -5.01
N LEU A 223 10.33 -16.61 -5.47
CA LEU A 223 11.17 -15.40 -5.54
C LEU A 223 11.61 -14.92 -4.15
N CYS A 224 10.75 -14.98 -3.14
CA CYS A 224 11.13 -14.65 -1.77
C CYS A 224 12.25 -15.56 -1.24
N TYR A 225 12.15 -16.89 -1.47
CA TYR A 225 13.21 -17.83 -1.11
C TYR A 225 14.51 -17.55 -1.87
N LYS A 226 14.39 -17.29 -3.17
CA LYS A 226 15.54 -16.97 -4.01
C LYS A 226 16.32 -15.74 -3.52
N VAL A 227 15.64 -14.67 -3.12
CA VAL A 227 16.32 -13.44 -2.64
C VAL A 227 16.94 -13.59 -1.26
N VAL A 228 16.50 -14.58 -0.46
CA VAL A 228 17.01 -14.86 0.89
C VAL A 228 18.29 -15.71 0.83
N ASN A 229 18.24 -16.87 0.19
CA ASN A 229 19.33 -17.86 0.23
C ASN A 229 19.45 -18.71 -1.05
N ASP A 230 18.78 -18.31 -2.14
CA ASP A 230 18.71 -19.00 -3.42
C ASP A 230 18.15 -20.44 -3.37
N ASN A 231 17.48 -20.82 -2.28
CA ASN A 231 16.84 -22.12 -2.13
C ASN A 231 15.48 -22.16 -2.84
N LYS A 232 15.02 -23.37 -3.15
CA LYS A 232 13.67 -23.61 -3.67
C LYS A 232 12.76 -24.05 -2.53
N PRO A 233 11.57 -23.44 -2.35
CA PRO A 233 10.62 -23.87 -1.33
C PRO A 233 10.03 -25.25 -1.68
N ILE A 234 9.82 -26.08 -0.65
CA ILE A 234 8.94 -27.24 -0.75
C ILE A 234 7.53 -26.75 -0.43
N PHE A 235 6.56 -27.04 -1.28
CA PHE A 235 5.18 -26.64 -1.09
C PHE A 235 4.31 -27.78 -0.56
N TYR A 236 3.49 -27.49 0.43
CA TYR A 236 2.42 -28.38 0.90
C TYR A 236 1.07 -27.70 0.72
N ASP A 237 0.12 -28.43 0.15
CA ASP A 237 -1.26 -27.96 -0.01
C ASP A 237 -2.07 -28.31 1.24
N VAL A 238 -2.75 -27.31 1.81
CA VAL A 238 -3.56 -27.44 3.03
C VAL A 238 -5.04 -27.34 2.70
N ASP A 239 -5.84 -28.22 3.27
CA ASP A 239 -7.29 -28.20 3.12
C ASP A 239 -7.89 -27.08 3.98
N THR A 240 -8.42 -26.05 3.33
CA THR A 240 -9.01 -24.87 3.99
C THR A 240 -10.41 -25.11 4.57
N THR A 241 -11.00 -26.29 4.35
CA THR A 241 -12.21 -26.70 5.05
C THR A 241 -11.91 -27.15 6.49
N LEU A 242 -10.69 -27.61 6.75
CA LEU A 242 -10.22 -28.07 8.06
C LEU A 242 -9.41 -26.99 8.81
N HIS A 243 -8.73 -26.12 8.07
CA HIS A 243 -7.83 -25.12 8.61
C HIS A 243 -8.15 -23.74 8.07
N LEU A 244 -8.42 -22.78 8.97
CA LEU A 244 -8.68 -21.40 8.55
C LEU A 244 -7.44 -20.83 7.85
N GLN A 245 -7.58 -20.47 6.58
CA GLN A 245 -6.51 -20.00 5.71
C GLN A 245 -5.63 -18.92 6.37
N ARG A 246 -6.25 -17.90 6.99
CA ARG A 246 -5.55 -16.77 7.62
C ARG A 246 -4.80 -17.14 8.91
N SER A 247 -4.84 -18.40 9.35
CA SER A 247 -4.04 -18.91 10.47
C SER A 247 -2.63 -19.32 10.05
N PHE A 248 -2.40 -19.66 8.78
CA PHE A 248 -1.12 -20.14 8.27
C PHE A 248 -0.63 -19.43 6.99
N PHE A 249 -1.48 -18.65 6.33
CA PHE A 249 -1.20 -18.02 5.05
C PHE A 249 -1.46 -16.50 5.11
N PRO A 250 -0.53 -15.65 4.63
CA PRO A 250 -0.60 -14.21 4.86
C PRO A 250 -1.53 -13.44 3.92
N PHE A 251 -2.10 -14.09 2.90
CA PHE A 251 -3.00 -13.46 1.92
C PHE A 251 -4.37 -14.12 1.94
N HIS A 252 -5.34 -13.47 1.28
CA HIS A 252 -6.59 -14.13 0.92
C HIS A 252 -6.39 -14.99 -0.33
N ASP A 253 -6.95 -16.19 -0.36
CA ASP A 253 -6.97 -17.08 -1.54
C ASP A 253 -8.06 -16.60 -2.50
N TYR A 254 -7.76 -15.51 -3.17
CA TYR A 254 -8.66 -14.77 -4.04
C TYR A 254 -7.88 -14.21 -5.22
N GLN A 255 -8.31 -14.57 -6.44
CA GLN A 255 -7.77 -14.04 -7.68
C GLN A 255 -7.87 -12.52 -7.68
N TYR A 256 -6.75 -11.82 -7.97
CA TYR A 256 -6.67 -10.39 -7.79
C TYR A 256 -5.74 -9.74 -8.80
N GLU A 257 -6.32 -9.25 -9.88
CA GLU A 257 -5.57 -8.66 -10.98
C GLU A 257 -6.13 -7.28 -11.36
N LEU A 258 -5.23 -6.32 -11.58
CA LEU A 258 -5.55 -4.97 -12.02
C LEU A 258 -5.10 -4.76 -13.47
N ASP A 259 -5.88 -4.06 -14.25
CA ASP A 259 -5.39 -3.41 -15.45
C ASP A 259 -4.66 -2.12 -15.04
N VAL A 260 -3.38 -2.07 -15.33
CA VAL A 260 -2.50 -0.94 -15.00
C VAL A 260 -2.06 -0.17 -16.26
N THR A 261 -2.77 -0.36 -17.37
CA THR A 261 -2.40 0.23 -18.68
C THR A 261 -2.34 1.75 -18.60
N ALA A 262 -3.26 2.40 -17.89
CA ALA A 262 -3.27 3.86 -17.73
C ALA A 262 -2.02 4.34 -16.98
N MET A 263 -1.66 3.69 -15.87
CA MET A 263 -0.44 3.98 -15.14
C MET A 263 0.82 3.80 -15.99
N MET A 264 0.88 2.71 -16.78
CA MET A 264 2.06 2.40 -17.61
C MET A 264 2.30 3.39 -18.77
N ARG A 265 1.33 4.25 -19.09
CA ARG A 265 1.48 5.33 -20.07
C ARG A 265 2.21 6.56 -19.49
N ILE A 266 2.12 6.76 -18.18
CA ILE A 266 2.70 7.92 -17.50
C ILE A 266 3.96 7.58 -16.72
N LEU A 267 4.15 6.30 -16.36
CA LEU A 267 5.33 5.82 -15.64
C LEU A 267 6.57 5.79 -16.55
N ASP A 268 7.67 6.28 -16.03
CA ASP A 268 8.99 6.05 -16.62
C ASP A 268 9.41 4.59 -16.39
N LYS A 269 9.35 3.80 -17.46
CA LYS A 269 9.60 2.35 -17.40
C LYS A 269 11.03 2.00 -16.99
N GLU A 270 11.99 2.89 -17.23
CA GLU A 270 13.39 2.69 -16.84
C GLU A 270 13.59 2.78 -15.33
N LYS A 271 12.68 3.46 -14.63
CA LYS A 271 12.67 3.58 -13.17
C LYS A 271 11.87 2.49 -12.47
N LEU A 272 11.21 1.62 -13.22
CA LEU A 272 10.38 0.57 -12.62
C LEU A 272 11.25 -0.48 -11.93
N ILE A 273 11.13 -0.57 -10.62
CA ILE A 273 11.73 -1.65 -9.83
C ILE A 273 10.95 -2.92 -10.09
N ASP A 274 11.63 -3.95 -10.61
CA ASP A 274 11.05 -5.25 -10.84
C ASP A 274 10.81 -6.03 -9.52
N MET A 275 10.03 -7.12 -9.61
CA MET A 275 9.63 -7.88 -8.42
C MET A 275 10.83 -8.46 -7.66
N GLN A 276 11.81 -9.03 -8.34
CA GLN A 276 12.96 -9.65 -7.68
C GLN A 276 13.83 -8.62 -6.98
N THR A 277 14.11 -7.51 -7.64
CA THR A 277 14.84 -6.37 -7.07
C THR A 277 14.09 -5.79 -5.87
N GLY A 278 12.78 -5.57 -5.99
CA GLY A 278 11.96 -5.04 -4.89
C GLY A 278 11.90 -5.97 -3.69
N LEU A 279 11.79 -7.28 -3.90
CA LEU A 279 11.85 -8.27 -2.81
C LEU A 279 13.23 -8.30 -2.14
N LYS A 280 14.31 -8.15 -2.91
CA LYS A 280 15.66 -8.07 -2.34
C LYS A 280 15.82 -6.84 -1.45
N LEU A 281 15.37 -5.67 -1.89
CA LEU A 281 15.35 -4.45 -1.08
C LEU A 281 14.50 -4.61 0.19
N SER A 282 13.33 -5.27 0.08
CA SER A 282 12.46 -5.57 1.22
C SER A 282 13.16 -6.47 2.24
N TYR A 283 13.84 -7.52 1.76
CA TYR A 283 14.59 -8.45 2.62
C TYR A 283 15.78 -7.78 3.30
N ASP A 284 16.54 -6.96 2.57
CA ASP A 284 17.68 -6.23 3.15
C ASP A 284 17.24 -5.25 4.24
N TRP A 285 16.11 -4.61 4.07
CA TRP A 285 15.49 -3.81 5.13
C TRP A 285 15.02 -4.68 6.30
N TYR A 286 14.31 -5.77 6.03
CA TYR A 286 13.76 -6.68 7.04
C TYR A 286 14.84 -7.22 7.97
N LYS A 287 15.98 -7.67 7.44
CA LYS A 287 17.11 -8.20 8.25
C LYS A 287 17.51 -7.26 9.40
N ASN A 288 17.50 -5.97 9.15
CA ASN A 288 17.92 -4.95 10.09
C ASN A 288 16.77 -4.32 10.91
N ASN A 289 15.51 -4.71 10.64
CA ASN A 289 14.33 -4.06 11.22
C ASN A 289 13.24 -5.06 11.64
N ARG A 290 13.60 -6.29 11.99
CA ARG A 290 12.64 -7.35 12.36
C ARG A 290 11.67 -6.92 13.46
N ASN A 291 12.16 -6.17 14.46
CA ASN A 291 11.38 -5.66 15.57
C ASN A 291 10.34 -4.61 15.18
N LYS A 292 10.38 -4.10 13.94
CA LYS A 292 9.39 -3.14 13.41
C LYS A 292 8.26 -3.84 12.66
N VAL A 293 8.36 -5.15 12.44
CA VAL A 293 7.32 -5.93 11.76
C VAL A 293 6.36 -6.53 12.78
N ASN A 294 5.08 -6.33 12.56
CA ASN A 294 4.01 -6.86 13.41
C ASN A 294 3.82 -8.36 13.14
N SER A 295 4.56 -9.21 13.85
CA SER A 295 4.49 -10.66 13.69
C SER A 295 3.07 -11.22 13.89
N LYS A 296 2.79 -12.34 13.22
CA LYS A 296 1.56 -13.12 13.36
C LYS A 296 1.92 -14.56 13.72
N PRO A 297 1.05 -15.30 14.39
CA PRO A 297 1.39 -16.64 14.89
C PRO A 297 1.35 -17.74 13.81
N TYR A 298 1.65 -17.41 12.53
CA TYR A 298 1.60 -18.38 11.42
C TYR A 298 2.52 -19.57 11.64
N LEU A 299 3.78 -19.33 12.02
CA LEU A 299 4.73 -20.42 12.26
C LEU A 299 4.31 -21.31 13.42
N LYS A 300 3.83 -20.71 14.53
CA LYS A 300 3.31 -21.47 15.66
C LYS A 300 2.14 -22.37 15.23
N TYR A 301 1.19 -21.81 14.47
CA TYR A 301 0.05 -22.58 13.95
C TYR A 301 0.51 -23.74 13.06
N ILE A 302 1.46 -23.50 12.15
CA ILE A 302 2.04 -24.52 11.27
C ILE A 302 2.71 -25.63 12.08
N GLU A 303 3.50 -25.26 13.08
CA GLU A 303 4.20 -26.21 13.96
C GLU A 303 3.24 -27.09 14.77
N GLU A 304 2.10 -26.56 15.17
CA GLU A 304 1.10 -27.28 15.98
C GLU A 304 0.18 -28.17 15.13
N ASN A 305 -0.03 -27.86 13.84
CA ASN A 305 -1.09 -28.50 13.04
C ASN A 305 -0.60 -29.28 11.82
N PHE A 306 0.64 -29.05 11.36
CA PHE A 306 1.12 -29.61 10.07
C PHE A 306 2.43 -30.44 10.22
N LYS A 307 2.78 -30.87 11.42
CA LYS A 307 3.89 -31.79 11.69
C LYS A 307 3.52 -33.22 11.46
#